data_274c92c91af73b6666e03fb7e9103241
#
_entry.id   274c92c91af73b6666e03fb7e9103241
#
_cell.length_a   1.000
_cell.length_b   1.000
_cell.length_c   1.000
_cell.angle_alpha   90.00
_cell.angle_beta   90.00
_cell.angle_gamma   90.00
#
_symmetry.space_group_name_H-M   'P 1'
#
loop_
_entity.id
_entity.type
_entity.pdbx_description
1 polymer ?
#
loop_
_entity_poly.entity_id
_entity_poly.type
_entity_poly.pdbx_seq_one_letter_code
_entity_poly.pdbx_strand_id
1 'polypeptide(L)'
;MHTLHWIATKANSRQEAFDIVSISLLPSDEGYRLADWSDWHVVGGGRYSASHYEPSQDMIISYAETPDKFMQVLSNIKKYRIEFMNKKLTKLDEAFDKLKSDIVDYISNDCSLDDKREFDFSRWEIKEAITMLDSSWTPDSGFFDHNEFTSKFRYLQERLDKPEEAKLHYLVPVDFHF
;
A
#
# COMPACT_ATOMS: atom_id res chain seq x y z
N MET A 1 3.49 13.97 3.18
CA MET A 1 2.36 13.49 2.32
C MET A 1 1.45 12.63 3.17
N HIS A 2 0.11 12.59 2.89
CA HIS A 2 -0.81 11.72 3.63
C HIS A 2 -1.29 10.57 2.76
N THR A 3 -1.34 9.37 3.33
CA THR A 3 -1.88 8.18 2.66
C THR A 3 -2.79 7.40 3.58
N LEU A 4 -3.92 6.95 3.06
CA LEU A 4 -4.89 6.14 3.81
C LEU A 4 -4.61 4.66 3.60
N HIS A 5 -4.32 3.96 4.68
CA HIS A 5 -4.16 2.51 4.68
C HIS A 5 -5.29 1.82 5.45
N TRP A 6 -5.66 0.64 5.01
CA TRP A 6 -6.67 -0.18 5.66
C TRP A 6 -6.01 -1.43 6.25
N ILE A 7 -6.12 -1.59 7.56
CA ILE A 7 -5.59 -2.74 8.27
C ILE A 7 -6.74 -3.68 8.60
N ALA A 8 -6.71 -4.89 8.01
CA ALA A 8 -7.64 -5.93 8.36
C ALA A 8 -7.18 -6.62 9.64
N THR A 9 -8.07 -6.77 10.61
CA THR A 9 -7.81 -7.48 11.85
C THR A 9 -9.01 -8.28 12.31
N LYS A 10 -8.77 -9.31 13.15
CA LYS A 10 -9.80 -10.11 13.79
C LYS A 10 -9.97 -9.62 15.23
N ALA A 11 -11.21 -9.26 15.58
CA ALA A 11 -11.56 -8.75 16.90
C ALA A 11 -13.01 -9.09 17.25
N ASN A 12 -13.38 -8.99 18.53
CA ASN A 12 -14.73 -9.21 19.01
C ASN A 12 -15.57 -7.92 19.08
N SER A 13 -14.89 -6.78 18.96
CA SER A 13 -15.54 -5.46 18.96
C SER A 13 -14.75 -4.45 18.15
N ARG A 14 -15.41 -3.33 17.81
CA ARG A 14 -14.78 -2.19 17.13
C ARG A 14 -13.66 -1.57 17.96
N GLN A 15 -13.87 -1.48 19.28
CA GLN A 15 -12.85 -1.00 20.21
C GLN A 15 -11.63 -1.91 20.22
N GLU A 16 -11.81 -3.22 20.33
CA GLU A 16 -10.71 -4.18 20.28
C GLU A 16 -9.93 -4.12 18.96
N ALA A 17 -10.64 -3.99 17.83
CA ALA A 17 -10.00 -3.82 16.53
C ALA A 17 -9.13 -2.55 16.48
N PHE A 18 -9.65 -1.44 17.02
CA PHE A 18 -8.91 -0.19 17.15
C PHE A 18 -7.66 -0.36 18.02
N ASP A 19 -7.79 -1.00 19.17
CA ASP A 19 -6.69 -1.21 20.13
C ASP A 19 -5.60 -2.12 19.56
N ILE A 20 -5.98 -3.23 18.89
CA ILE A 20 -5.04 -4.14 18.21
C ILE A 20 -4.19 -3.37 17.20
N VAL A 21 -4.83 -2.59 16.34
CA VAL A 21 -4.12 -1.83 15.31
C VAL A 21 -3.26 -0.74 15.94
N SER A 22 -3.76 -0.02 16.93
CA SER A 22 -3.01 1.03 17.63
C SER A 22 -1.76 0.47 18.29
N ILE A 23 -1.85 -0.68 18.96
CA ILE A 23 -0.70 -1.34 19.60
C ILE A 23 0.31 -1.82 18.55
N SER A 24 -0.16 -2.39 17.42
CA SER A 24 0.74 -2.89 16.37
C SER A 24 1.56 -1.81 15.67
N LEU A 25 1.14 -0.55 15.80
CA LEU A 25 1.82 0.62 15.24
C LEU A 25 2.77 1.31 16.24
N LEU A 26 2.74 0.89 17.50
CA LEU A 26 3.67 1.42 18.50
C LEU A 26 5.12 0.97 18.21
N PRO A 27 6.11 1.81 18.57
CA PRO A 27 7.50 1.41 18.53
C PRO A 27 7.73 0.12 19.31
N SER A 28 8.33 -0.89 18.68
CA SER A 28 8.75 -2.11 19.38
C SER A 28 10.27 -2.16 19.48
N ASP A 29 10.79 -2.69 20.59
CA ASP A 29 12.22 -2.89 20.80
C ASP A 29 12.78 -4.04 19.92
N GLU A 30 11.91 -4.83 19.29
CA GLU A 30 12.26 -6.02 18.49
C GLU A 30 12.39 -5.78 16.97
N GLY A 31 12.32 -4.53 16.51
CA GLY A 31 12.88 -4.15 15.21
C GLY A 31 11.97 -4.22 13.98
N TYR A 32 10.74 -4.72 14.02
CA TYR A 32 9.82 -4.61 12.90
C TYR A 32 8.59 -3.79 13.26
N ARG A 33 8.39 -2.68 12.56
CA ARG A 33 7.25 -1.78 12.76
C ARG A 33 6.47 -1.64 11.47
N LEU A 34 5.17 -1.81 11.57
CA LEU A 34 4.28 -1.52 10.45
C LEU A 34 4.34 -0.05 10.01
N ALA A 35 4.87 0.82 10.87
CA ALA A 35 4.93 2.27 10.70
C ALA A 35 6.33 2.85 10.49
N ASP A 36 7.38 2.04 10.37
CA ASP A 36 8.78 2.52 10.26
C ASP A 36 9.05 3.39 9.01
N TRP A 37 8.13 3.38 8.04
CA TRP A 37 8.18 4.15 6.81
C TRP A 37 7.40 5.48 6.88
N SER A 38 6.80 5.81 8.02
CA SER A 38 6.03 7.05 8.21
C SER A 38 6.59 7.91 9.34
N ASP A 39 6.46 9.24 9.21
CA ASP A 39 6.86 10.20 10.25
C ASP A 39 5.93 10.10 11.46
N TRP A 40 4.63 9.98 11.20
CA TRP A 40 3.59 9.77 12.19
C TRP A 40 2.32 9.17 11.55
N HIS A 41 1.39 8.73 12.38
CA HIS A 41 0.14 8.13 11.93
C HIS A 41 -1.02 8.45 12.88
N VAL A 42 -2.26 8.35 12.35
CA VAL A 42 -3.50 8.45 13.14
C VAL A 42 -4.40 7.26 12.83
N VAL A 43 -4.67 6.44 13.84
CA VAL A 43 -5.62 5.32 13.74
C VAL A 43 -7.05 5.85 13.72
N GLY A 44 -7.88 5.30 12.81
CA GLY A 44 -9.26 5.75 12.63
C GLY A 44 -9.45 6.71 11.46
N GLY A 45 -8.42 6.88 10.62
CA GLY A 45 -8.50 7.59 9.35
C GLY A 45 -7.99 9.05 9.36
N GLY A 46 -7.63 9.60 10.50
CA GLY A 46 -6.99 10.93 10.60
C GLY A 46 -7.70 12.00 9.77
N ARG A 47 -6.96 12.67 8.87
CA ARG A 47 -7.52 13.73 8.00
C ARG A 47 -8.64 13.26 7.05
N TYR A 48 -8.80 11.95 6.86
CA TYR A 48 -9.88 11.37 6.04
C TYR A 48 -11.16 11.14 6.83
N SER A 49 -11.14 11.32 8.17
CA SER A 49 -12.29 11.19 9.06
C SER A 49 -12.91 12.55 9.43
N ALA A 50 -14.12 12.54 9.97
CA ALA A 50 -14.78 13.75 10.46
C ALA A 50 -14.08 14.34 11.70
N SER A 51 -13.39 13.50 12.49
CA SER A 51 -12.60 13.89 13.66
C SER A 51 -11.22 14.45 13.30
N HIS A 52 -10.88 14.51 12.02
CA HIS A 52 -9.59 14.96 11.51
C HIS A 52 -8.40 14.23 12.20
N TYR A 53 -7.46 14.94 12.79
CA TYR A 53 -6.23 14.37 13.33
C TYR A 53 -6.39 13.62 14.67
N GLU A 54 -7.59 13.50 15.20
CA GLU A 54 -7.82 12.74 16.42
C GLU A 54 -8.14 11.27 16.10
N PRO A 55 -7.64 10.32 16.91
CA PRO A 55 -8.02 8.93 16.81
C PRO A 55 -9.53 8.74 16.92
N SER A 56 -10.12 7.98 15.99
CA SER A 56 -11.57 7.78 15.93
C SER A 56 -11.93 6.36 15.49
N GLN A 57 -13.08 5.88 15.94
CA GLN A 57 -13.64 4.59 15.51
C GLN A 57 -14.69 4.72 14.40
N ASP A 58 -15.05 5.95 14.02
CA ASP A 58 -16.19 6.22 13.13
C ASP A 58 -16.02 5.60 11.74
N MET A 59 -14.79 5.51 11.26
CA MET A 59 -14.47 4.94 9.96
C MET A 59 -14.18 3.44 10.00
N ILE A 60 -14.10 2.81 11.18
CA ILE A 60 -13.86 1.37 11.29
C ILE A 60 -15.07 0.62 10.73
N ILE A 61 -14.81 -0.34 9.84
CA ILE A 61 -15.84 -1.11 9.15
C ILE A 61 -15.82 -2.53 9.68
N SER A 62 -16.96 -2.97 10.23
CA SER A 62 -17.20 -4.36 10.63
C SER A 62 -17.79 -5.14 9.46
N TYR A 63 -17.24 -6.31 9.17
CA TYR A 63 -17.82 -7.22 8.18
C TYR A 63 -19.23 -7.67 8.61
N ALA A 64 -19.43 -7.96 9.90
CA ALA A 64 -20.75 -8.38 10.42
C ALA A 64 -21.84 -7.32 10.28
N GLU A 65 -21.49 -6.03 10.46
CA GLU A 65 -22.45 -4.93 10.42
C GLU A 65 -22.72 -4.42 9.01
N THR A 66 -21.66 -4.34 8.20
CA THR A 66 -21.70 -3.73 6.85
C THR A 66 -20.85 -4.50 5.84
N PRO A 67 -21.20 -5.77 5.51
CA PRO A 67 -20.40 -6.61 4.63
C PRO A 67 -20.19 -5.99 3.23
N ASP A 68 -21.22 -5.34 2.69
CA ASP A 68 -21.12 -4.70 1.37
C ASP A 68 -20.09 -3.56 1.36
N LYS A 69 -20.11 -2.71 2.39
CA LYS A 69 -19.14 -1.62 2.54
C LYS A 69 -17.72 -2.16 2.74
N PHE A 70 -17.59 -3.23 3.53
CA PHE A 70 -16.30 -3.90 3.75
C PHE A 70 -15.72 -4.42 2.42
N MET A 71 -16.53 -5.15 1.64
CA MET A 71 -16.14 -5.68 0.34
C MET A 71 -15.89 -4.59 -0.70
N GLN A 72 -16.66 -3.49 -0.65
CA GLN A 72 -16.44 -2.33 -1.53
C GLN A 72 -15.07 -1.70 -1.29
N VAL A 73 -14.66 -1.50 -0.04
CA VAL A 73 -13.35 -0.96 0.29
C VAL A 73 -12.25 -1.86 -0.25
N LEU A 74 -12.32 -3.17 -0.02
CA LEU A 74 -11.34 -4.12 -0.55
C LEU A 74 -11.28 -4.11 -2.08
N SER A 75 -12.44 -4.03 -2.73
CA SER A 75 -12.53 -3.96 -4.19
C SER A 75 -11.87 -2.67 -4.73
N ASN A 76 -12.12 -1.54 -4.08
CA ASN A 76 -11.52 -0.26 -4.45
C ASN A 76 -9.99 -0.29 -4.30
N ILE A 77 -9.47 -0.88 -3.22
CA ILE A 77 -8.02 -1.02 -3.02
C ILE A 77 -7.42 -1.93 -4.11
N LYS A 78 -8.07 -3.07 -4.42
CA LYS A 78 -7.62 -3.96 -5.50
C LYS A 78 -7.59 -3.24 -6.85
N LYS A 79 -8.66 -2.51 -7.18
CA LYS A 79 -8.73 -1.72 -8.41
C LYS A 79 -7.61 -0.69 -8.48
N TYR A 80 -7.43 0.08 -7.42
CA TYR A 80 -6.35 1.06 -7.33
C TYR A 80 -4.97 0.43 -7.52
N ARG A 81 -4.69 -0.72 -6.88
CA ARG A 81 -3.41 -1.43 -7.06
C ARG A 81 -3.19 -1.87 -8.51
N ILE A 82 -4.22 -2.38 -9.18
CA ILE A 82 -4.14 -2.78 -10.59
C ILE A 82 -3.83 -1.56 -11.47
N GLU A 83 -4.53 -0.46 -11.25
CA GLU A 83 -4.30 0.79 -11.99
C GLU A 83 -2.89 1.34 -11.76
N PHE A 84 -2.43 1.33 -10.51
CA PHE A 84 -1.08 1.74 -10.15
C PHE A 84 -0.02 0.87 -10.83
N MET A 85 -0.18 -0.46 -10.78
CA MET A 85 0.74 -1.40 -11.42
C MET A 85 0.77 -1.23 -12.93
N ASN A 86 -0.40 -1.08 -13.57
CA ASN A 86 -0.48 -0.82 -15.01
C ASN A 86 0.25 0.47 -15.39
N LYS A 87 0.08 1.55 -14.61
CA LYS A 87 0.83 2.80 -14.82
C LYS A 87 2.34 2.60 -14.70
N LYS A 88 2.80 1.78 -13.75
CA LYS A 88 4.24 1.46 -13.60
C LYS A 88 4.77 0.61 -14.74
N LEU A 89 3.98 -0.37 -15.20
CA LEU A 89 4.35 -1.17 -16.37
C LEU A 89 4.49 -0.30 -17.64
N THR A 90 3.56 0.62 -17.87
CA THR A 90 3.68 1.58 -18.99
C THR A 90 4.96 2.39 -18.90
N LYS A 91 5.29 2.92 -17.73
CA LYS A 91 6.56 3.66 -17.54
C LYS A 91 7.79 2.78 -17.76
N LEU A 92 7.73 1.51 -17.38
CA LEU A 92 8.81 0.56 -17.62
C LEU A 92 9.01 0.31 -19.12
N ASP A 93 7.91 0.12 -19.86
CA ASP A 93 7.95 -0.06 -21.31
C ASP A 93 8.55 1.19 -22.00
N GLU A 94 8.13 2.39 -21.61
CA GLU A 94 8.68 3.66 -22.09
C GLU A 94 10.20 3.76 -21.80
N ALA A 95 10.62 3.39 -20.59
CA ALA A 95 12.04 3.43 -20.20
C ALA A 95 12.88 2.40 -20.99
N PHE A 96 12.33 1.21 -21.28
CA PHE A 96 12.99 0.22 -22.13
C PHE A 96 13.11 0.68 -23.58
N ASP A 97 12.09 1.31 -24.14
CA ASP A 97 12.15 1.83 -25.51
C ASP A 97 13.15 2.98 -25.62
N LYS A 98 13.21 3.86 -24.62
CA LYS A 98 14.25 4.88 -24.54
C LYS A 98 15.63 4.27 -24.45
N LEU A 99 15.84 3.27 -23.58
CA LEU A 99 17.14 2.59 -23.46
C LEU A 99 17.58 1.95 -24.77
N LYS A 100 16.67 1.33 -25.54
CA LYS A 100 16.98 0.78 -26.87
C LYS A 100 17.45 1.89 -27.83
N SER A 101 16.76 3.03 -27.84
CA SER A 101 17.16 4.18 -28.65
C SER A 101 18.55 4.67 -28.25
N ASP A 102 18.77 4.89 -26.96
CA ASP A 102 20.04 5.38 -26.42
C ASP A 102 21.21 4.43 -26.75
N ILE A 103 21.00 3.10 -26.74
CA ILE A 103 22.00 2.10 -27.16
C ILE A 103 22.32 2.21 -28.64
N VAL A 104 21.31 2.36 -29.50
CA VAL A 104 21.48 2.51 -30.94
C VAL A 104 22.29 3.78 -31.24
N ASP A 105 21.91 4.89 -30.61
CA ASP A 105 22.60 6.16 -30.76
C ASP A 105 24.04 6.10 -30.24
N TYR A 106 24.23 5.42 -29.10
CA TYR A 106 25.57 5.17 -28.53
C TYR A 106 26.47 4.37 -29.48
N ILE A 107 25.94 3.35 -30.13
CA ILE A 107 26.73 2.53 -31.07
C ILE A 107 26.98 3.25 -32.40
N SER A 108 26.03 4.07 -32.84
CA SER A 108 26.07 4.71 -34.17
C SER A 108 26.85 6.00 -34.21
N ASN A 109 26.98 6.70 -33.09
CA ASN A 109 27.62 8.00 -32.98
C ASN A 109 28.75 7.92 -31.94
N ASP A 110 30.00 8.23 -32.27
CA ASP A 110 31.08 8.30 -31.28
C ASP A 110 30.67 9.16 -30.08
N CYS A 111 30.19 8.48 -29.00
CA CYS A 111 29.42 9.09 -27.91
C CYS A 111 30.21 10.12 -27.11
N SER A 112 29.58 11.25 -26.86
CA SER A 112 30.03 12.26 -25.89
C SER A 112 29.77 11.82 -24.44
N LEU A 113 30.36 12.53 -23.46
CA LEU A 113 30.11 12.30 -22.02
C LEU A 113 28.65 12.58 -21.61
N ASP A 114 27.94 13.42 -22.39
CA ASP A 114 26.55 13.77 -22.14
C ASP A 114 25.62 12.61 -22.55
N ASP A 115 25.90 11.95 -23.67
CA ASP A 115 25.17 10.75 -24.10
C ASP A 115 25.29 9.62 -23.09
N LYS A 116 26.44 9.48 -22.44
CA LYS A 116 26.65 8.50 -21.38
C LYS A 116 25.79 8.77 -20.14
N ARG A 117 25.56 10.05 -19.78
CA ARG A 117 24.69 10.42 -18.66
C ARG A 117 23.23 10.08 -18.94
N GLU A 118 22.73 10.31 -20.15
CA GLU A 118 21.37 9.94 -20.54
C GLU A 118 21.17 8.43 -20.49
N PHE A 119 22.14 7.66 -20.97
CA PHE A 119 22.13 6.20 -20.89
C PHE A 119 22.10 5.69 -19.44
N ASP A 120 22.89 6.27 -18.55
CA ASP A 120 22.91 5.91 -17.14
C ASP A 120 21.59 6.29 -16.46
N PHE A 121 20.93 7.37 -16.86
CA PHE A 121 19.62 7.78 -16.36
C PHE A 121 18.52 6.81 -16.78
N SER A 122 18.48 6.38 -18.05
CA SER A 122 17.52 5.38 -18.52
C SER A 122 17.65 4.04 -17.79
N ARG A 123 18.86 3.62 -17.48
CA ARG A 123 19.11 2.43 -16.65
C ARG A 123 18.61 2.60 -15.21
N TRP A 124 18.75 3.79 -14.65
CA TRP A 124 18.23 4.10 -13.32
C TRP A 124 16.72 4.07 -13.29
N GLU A 125 16.02 4.66 -14.27
CA GLU A 125 14.56 4.61 -14.41
C GLU A 125 14.01 3.18 -14.46
N ILE A 126 14.67 2.30 -15.23
CA ILE A 126 14.32 0.87 -15.30
C ILE A 126 14.48 0.21 -13.93
N LYS A 127 15.61 0.43 -13.27
CA LYS A 127 15.89 -0.13 -11.94
C LYS A 127 14.86 0.33 -10.92
N GLU A 128 14.52 1.61 -10.92
CA GLU A 128 13.49 2.18 -10.06
C GLU A 128 12.12 1.54 -10.34
N ALA A 129 11.72 1.44 -11.60
CA ALA A 129 10.45 0.83 -11.98
C ALA A 129 10.36 -0.64 -11.56
N ILE A 130 11.42 -1.43 -11.75
CA ILE A 130 11.48 -2.83 -11.31
C ILE A 130 11.38 -2.92 -9.78
N THR A 131 12.12 -2.08 -9.05
CA THR A 131 12.06 -2.04 -7.58
C THR A 131 10.66 -1.72 -7.08
N MET A 132 9.96 -0.80 -7.74
CA MET A 132 8.58 -0.46 -7.41
C MET A 132 7.57 -1.55 -7.75
N LEU A 133 7.83 -2.36 -8.80
CA LEU A 133 7.00 -3.52 -9.13
C LEU A 133 7.17 -4.64 -8.10
N ASP A 134 8.36 -4.80 -7.56
CA ASP A 134 8.69 -5.81 -6.56
C ASP A 134 8.15 -5.44 -5.17
N SER A 135 7.95 -4.16 -4.90
CA SER A 135 7.36 -3.71 -3.65
C SER A 135 5.84 -3.94 -3.64
N SER A 136 5.35 -4.60 -2.60
CA SER A 136 3.89 -4.73 -2.35
C SER A 136 3.25 -3.44 -1.85
N TRP A 137 4.04 -2.40 -1.68
CA TRP A 137 3.63 -1.11 -1.14
C TRP A 137 3.14 -0.16 -2.23
N THR A 138 1.97 0.44 -2.00
CA THR A 138 1.40 1.49 -2.86
C THR A 138 1.18 2.75 -2.03
N PRO A 139 1.72 3.92 -2.45
CA PRO A 139 1.73 5.11 -1.61
C PRO A 139 0.35 5.66 -1.24
N ASP A 140 -0.67 5.48 -2.07
CA ASP A 140 -1.95 6.18 -1.91
C ASP A 140 -3.11 5.32 -1.38
N SER A 141 -2.96 3.99 -1.36
CA SER A 141 -3.94 3.10 -0.74
C SER A 141 -3.31 1.79 -0.34
N GLY A 142 -2.91 1.70 0.90
CA GLY A 142 -2.33 0.48 1.45
C GLY A 142 -3.39 -0.46 1.99
N PHE A 143 -3.04 -1.73 1.99
CA PHE A 143 -3.76 -2.77 2.69
C PHE A 143 -2.76 -3.64 3.43
N PHE A 144 -3.07 -3.98 4.68
CA PHE A 144 -2.31 -4.92 5.48
C PHE A 144 -3.23 -5.83 6.26
N ASP A 145 -3.01 -7.14 6.16
CA ASP A 145 -3.70 -8.13 6.98
C ASP A 145 -2.86 -8.38 8.24
N HIS A 146 -3.32 -7.86 9.36
CA HIS A 146 -2.64 -7.97 10.64
C HIS A 146 -2.48 -9.42 11.11
N ASN A 147 -3.44 -10.30 10.82
CA ASN A 147 -3.40 -11.68 11.29
C ASN A 147 -2.35 -12.54 10.56
N GLU A 148 -2.03 -12.18 9.31
CA GLU A 148 -1.06 -12.89 8.47
C GLU A 148 0.22 -12.08 8.23
N PHE A 149 0.31 -10.89 8.79
CA PHE A 149 1.44 -9.99 8.61
C PHE A 149 1.81 -9.79 7.14
N THR A 150 0.79 -9.54 6.29
CA THR A 150 0.95 -9.45 4.84
C THR A 150 0.04 -8.41 4.21
N SER A 151 0.46 -7.86 3.07
CA SER A 151 -0.38 -7.02 2.21
C SER A 151 -1.18 -7.81 1.17
N LYS A 152 -1.17 -9.14 1.21
CA LYS A 152 -1.87 -10.01 0.27
C LYS A 152 -3.32 -10.23 0.70
N PHE A 153 -4.27 -9.97 -0.21
CA PHE A 153 -5.71 -10.18 0.04
C PHE A 153 -6.12 -11.65 0.15
N ARG A 154 -5.29 -12.56 -0.36
CA ARG A 154 -5.63 -13.99 -0.45
C ARG A 154 -6.03 -14.56 0.91
N TYR A 155 -5.25 -14.30 1.93
CA TYR A 155 -5.50 -14.87 3.26
C TYR A 155 -6.77 -14.30 3.91
N LEU A 156 -7.03 -13.00 3.72
CA LEU A 156 -8.28 -12.41 4.18
C LEU A 156 -9.48 -13.03 3.46
N GLN A 157 -9.40 -13.21 2.13
CA GLN A 157 -10.47 -13.82 1.35
C GLN A 157 -10.79 -15.23 1.84
N GLU A 158 -9.79 -16.08 2.07
CA GLU A 158 -9.95 -17.44 2.58
C GLU A 158 -10.69 -17.48 3.94
N ARG A 159 -10.56 -16.42 4.75
CA ARG A 159 -11.28 -16.28 6.03
C ARG A 159 -12.69 -15.71 5.85
N LEU A 160 -12.87 -14.77 4.95
CA LEU A 160 -14.19 -14.23 4.64
C LEU A 160 -15.13 -15.25 4.00
N ASP A 161 -14.58 -16.30 3.35
CA ASP A 161 -15.35 -17.42 2.80
C ASP A 161 -15.94 -18.34 3.90
N LYS A 162 -15.50 -18.16 5.17
CA LYS A 162 -16.00 -18.88 6.34
C LYS A 162 -16.92 -17.97 7.18
N PRO A 163 -18.24 -18.18 7.18
CA PRO A 163 -19.20 -17.22 7.75
C PRO A 163 -18.95 -16.83 9.22
N GLU A 164 -18.50 -17.78 10.05
CA GLU A 164 -18.24 -17.50 11.48
C GLU A 164 -16.95 -16.72 11.69
N GLU A 165 -15.92 -16.95 10.87
CA GLU A 165 -14.69 -16.17 10.92
C GLU A 165 -14.89 -14.78 10.34
N ALA A 166 -15.65 -14.67 9.24
CA ALA A 166 -15.91 -13.42 8.55
C ALA A 166 -16.49 -12.34 9.49
N LYS A 167 -17.41 -12.74 10.36
CA LYS A 167 -18.06 -11.83 11.33
C LYS A 167 -17.11 -11.14 12.30
N LEU A 168 -15.94 -11.72 12.53
CA LEU A 168 -14.95 -11.19 13.45
C LEU A 168 -13.98 -10.21 12.76
N HIS A 169 -14.11 -9.98 11.46
CA HIS A 169 -13.16 -9.12 10.74
C HIS A 169 -13.60 -7.66 10.69
N TYR A 170 -12.60 -6.82 10.89
CA TYR A 170 -12.70 -5.36 10.84
C TYR A 170 -11.67 -4.80 9.87
N LEU A 171 -12.02 -3.71 9.19
CA LEU A 171 -11.09 -2.84 8.49
C LEU A 171 -10.90 -1.56 9.30
N VAL A 172 -9.70 -1.33 9.76
CA VAL A 172 -9.31 -0.15 10.54
C VAL A 172 -8.50 0.76 9.62
N PRO A 173 -8.98 1.98 9.35
CA PRO A 173 -8.24 2.93 8.54
C PRO A 173 -7.14 3.60 9.37
N VAL A 174 -5.99 3.83 8.76
CA VAL A 174 -4.87 4.56 9.34
C VAL A 174 -4.39 5.61 8.36
N ASP A 175 -4.34 6.84 8.80
CA ASP A 175 -3.72 7.95 8.06
C ASP A 175 -2.24 8.00 8.40
N PHE A 176 -1.39 7.73 7.43
CA PHE A 176 0.06 7.83 7.55
C PHE A 176 0.57 9.11 6.91
N HIS A 177 1.55 9.74 7.55
CA HIS A 177 2.26 10.91 7.07
C HIS A 177 3.73 10.58 6.74
N PHE A 178 4.22 11.16 5.62
CA PHE A 178 5.61 11.08 5.15
C PHE A 178 6.16 12.47 4.87
#